data_ea6c096a47c814bb491689e78cf2f605
#
_entry.id   ea6c096a47c814bb491689e78cf2f605
#
_cell.length_a   1.000
_cell.length_b   1.000
_cell.length_c   1.000
_cell.angle_alpha   90.00
_cell.angle_beta   90.00
_cell.angle_gamma   90.00
#
_symmetry.space_group_name_H-M   'P 1'
#
loop_
_entity.id
_entity.type
_entity.pdbx_description
1 polymer ?
#
loop_
_entity_poly.entity_id
_entity_poly.type
_entity_poly.pdbx_seq_one_letter_code
_entity_poly.pdbx_strand_id
1 'polypeptide(L)'
;TDIIHTALEAEENVLFEGAQATFLDLDHGTYPFVTSSNPTAGGACAGAGVGPRHLERIVGIAKAYTTRVGSGPFPAELFDDVADHFVNVGHEYGTNTGRRRRTGWFDAVMLRHAVRLNSLTEIALTKLDIMDRGTNARAYLKNEVVPLKLGYIGVVNRCPADITGKVSMEKARCAEGDVF
;
A
#
# COMPACT_ATOMS: atom_id res chain seq x y z
N THR A 1 10.89 -17.89 16.58
CA THR A 1 9.97 -18.91 16.02
C THR A 1 9.09 -19.51 17.11
N ASP A 2 9.67 -20.04 18.20
CA ASP A 2 8.90 -20.71 19.26
C ASP A 2 7.85 -19.81 19.91
N ILE A 3 8.18 -18.56 20.21
CA ILE A 3 7.23 -17.57 20.77
C ILE A 3 6.01 -17.39 19.85
N ILE A 4 6.25 -17.29 18.54
CA ILE A 4 5.16 -17.15 17.56
C ILE A 4 4.28 -18.39 17.53
N HIS A 5 4.89 -19.58 17.51
CA HIS A 5 4.14 -20.84 17.51
C HIS A 5 3.33 -21.02 18.79
N THR A 6 3.90 -20.68 19.95
CA THR A 6 3.17 -20.71 21.23
C THR A 6 1.96 -19.79 21.22
N ALA A 7 2.10 -18.56 20.67
CA ALA A 7 0.98 -17.63 20.56
C ALA A 7 -0.10 -18.16 19.59
N LEU A 8 0.29 -18.73 18.45
CA LEU A 8 -0.63 -19.31 17.48
C LEU A 8 -1.37 -20.53 18.04
N GLU A 9 -0.69 -21.39 18.82
CA GLU A 9 -1.30 -22.54 19.51
C GLU A 9 -2.27 -22.11 20.62
N ALA A 10 -2.00 -20.94 21.22
CA ALA A 10 -2.89 -20.31 22.21
C ALA A 10 -4.04 -19.50 21.56
N GLU A 11 -4.19 -19.56 20.22
CA GLU A 11 -5.19 -18.80 19.44
C GLU A 11 -5.08 -17.28 19.64
N GLU A 12 -3.89 -16.77 19.93
CA GLU A 12 -3.63 -15.35 20.03
C GLU A 12 -3.49 -14.70 18.64
N ASN A 13 -3.86 -13.41 18.55
CA ASN A 13 -3.67 -12.64 17.33
C ASN A 13 -2.20 -12.25 17.16
N VAL A 14 -1.57 -12.74 16.09
CA VAL A 14 -0.20 -12.41 15.71
C VAL A 14 -0.20 -11.50 14.48
N LEU A 15 0.38 -10.31 14.59
CA LEU A 15 0.53 -9.37 13.47
C LEU A 15 1.96 -9.44 12.92
N PHE A 16 2.07 -9.75 11.62
CA PHE A 16 3.31 -9.60 10.87
C PHE A 16 3.30 -8.26 10.13
N GLU A 17 4.24 -7.38 10.46
CA GLU A 17 4.41 -6.12 9.77
C GLU A 17 5.58 -6.23 8.79
N GLY A 18 5.28 -6.11 7.48
CA GLY A 18 6.27 -6.06 6.43
C GLY A 18 6.86 -4.66 6.27
N ALA A 19 8.08 -4.59 5.73
CA ALA A 19 8.73 -3.35 5.34
C ALA A 19 8.86 -3.27 3.80
N GLN A 20 9.32 -2.12 3.27
CA GLN A 20 9.50 -1.84 1.85
C GLN A 20 8.18 -1.94 1.03
N ALA A 21 8.23 -2.64 -0.11
CA ALA A 21 7.07 -2.79 -0.98
C ALA A 21 7.24 -3.99 -1.92
N THR A 22 6.14 -4.50 -2.46
CA THR A 22 6.12 -5.64 -3.39
C THR A 22 7.09 -5.50 -4.55
N PHE A 23 7.18 -4.33 -5.17
CA PHE A 23 8.07 -4.12 -6.33
C PHE A 23 9.54 -3.87 -5.97
N LEU A 24 9.86 -3.89 -4.68
CA LEU A 24 11.24 -3.94 -4.18
C LEU A 24 11.66 -5.35 -3.76
N ASP A 25 10.79 -6.34 -3.88
CA ASP A 25 11.09 -7.74 -3.58
C ASP A 25 12.23 -8.27 -4.45
N LEU A 26 13.17 -9.00 -3.85
CA LEU A 26 14.36 -9.49 -4.52
C LEU A 26 14.04 -10.38 -5.72
N ASP A 27 13.03 -11.24 -5.59
CA ASP A 27 12.67 -12.23 -6.61
C ASP A 27 11.58 -11.72 -7.56
N HIS A 28 10.66 -10.91 -7.07
CA HIS A 28 9.44 -10.48 -7.79
C HIS A 28 9.39 -8.99 -8.11
N GLY A 29 10.38 -8.23 -7.65
CA GLY A 29 10.46 -6.79 -7.87
C GLY A 29 11.12 -6.39 -9.18
N THR A 30 11.40 -5.10 -9.30
CA THR A 30 11.99 -4.48 -10.50
C THR A 30 13.52 -4.58 -10.48
N TYR A 31 14.06 -5.80 -10.51
CA TYR A 31 15.49 -6.04 -10.51
C TYR A 31 16.21 -5.25 -11.62
N PRO A 32 17.38 -4.64 -11.36
CA PRO A 32 18.19 -4.71 -10.13
C PRO A 32 17.81 -3.67 -9.06
N PHE A 33 16.73 -2.92 -9.23
CA PHE A 33 16.29 -1.87 -8.32
C PHE A 33 15.37 -2.44 -7.23
N VAL A 34 15.93 -3.33 -6.40
CA VAL A 34 15.22 -4.08 -5.36
C VAL A 34 15.93 -3.98 -4.02
N THR A 35 15.28 -4.43 -2.96
CA THR A 35 15.92 -4.65 -1.66
C THR A 35 16.61 -6.03 -1.61
N SER A 36 17.40 -6.31 -0.59
CA SER A 36 18.03 -7.61 -0.35
C SER A 36 17.14 -8.58 0.44
N SER A 37 15.82 -8.35 0.42
CA SER A 37 14.84 -9.13 1.17
C SER A 37 13.59 -9.40 0.33
N ASN A 38 12.70 -10.23 0.86
CA ASN A 38 11.41 -10.55 0.27
C ASN A 38 10.26 -9.89 1.07
N PRO A 39 9.89 -8.63 0.76
CA PRO A 39 8.78 -7.94 1.42
C PRO A 39 7.39 -8.42 1.01
N THR A 40 7.29 -9.43 0.13
CA THR A 40 6.01 -10.08 -0.17
C THR A 40 5.48 -10.90 1.03
N ALA A 41 4.18 -11.19 1.04
CA ALA A 41 3.55 -11.93 2.14
C ALA A 41 4.21 -13.31 2.37
N GLY A 42 4.65 -13.98 1.29
CA GLY A 42 5.41 -15.23 1.39
C GLY A 42 6.74 -15.09 2.15
N GLY A 43 7.35 -13.90 2.08
CA GLY A 43 8.57 -13.59 2.83
C GLY A 43 8.37 -13.57 4.35
N ALA A 44 7.17 -13.24 4.82
CA ALA A 44 6.83 -13.32 6.25
C ALA A 44 6.89 -14.76 6.76
N CYS A 45 6.39 -15.72 5.97
CA CYS A 45 6.47 -17.14 6.30
C CYS A 45 7.92 -17.61 6.44
N ALA A 46 8.75 -17.30 5.44
CA ALA A 46 10.15 -17.70 5.44
C ALA A 46 10.96 -17.02 6.56
N GLY A 47 10.73 -15.71 6.77
CA GLY A 47 11.47 -14.93 7.76
C GLY A 47 11.10 -15.26 9.21
N ALA A 48 9.82 -15.49 9.48
CA ALA A 48 9.32 -15.82 10.83
C ALA A 48 9.35 -17.33 11.13
N GLY A 49 9.52 -18.18 10.12
CA GLY A 49 9.45 -19.63 10.27
C GLY A 49 8.03 -20.14 10.55
N VAL A 50 7.05 -19.53 9.91
CA VAL A 50 5.63 -19.84 10.10
C VAL A 50 5.06 -20.42 8.81
N GLY A 51 4.26 -21.47 8.91
CA GLY A 51 3.62 -22.09 7.76
C GLY A 51 2.59 -21.15 7.10
N PRO A 52 2.44 -21.18 5.75
CA PRO A 52 1.59 -20.23 5.03
C PRO A 52 0.11 -20.28 5.40
N ARG A 53 -0.39 -21.40 5.94
CA ARG A 53 -1.77 -21.53 6.40
C ARG A 53 -2.15 -20.63 7.60
N HIS A 54 -1.12 -20.09 8.28
CA HIS A 54 -1.32 -19.15 9.39
C HIS A 54 -1.43 -17.69 8.93
N LEU A 55 -1.31 -17.42 7.63
CA LEU A 55 -1.57 -16.11 7.04
C LEU A 55 -3.00 -16.06 6.47
N GLU A 56 -3.98 -15.95 7.34
CA GLU A 56 -5.40 -15.97 6.95
C GLU A 56 -5.85 -14.61 6.41
N ARG A 57 -5.29 -13.52 6.95
CA ARG A 57 -5.64 -12.16 6.58
C ARG A 57 -4.40 -11.39 6.15
N ILE A 58 -4.38 -10.98 4.89
CA ILE A 58 -3.24 -10.25 4.30
C ILE A 58 -3.74 -8.88 3.82
N VAL A 59 -3.36 -7.84 4.56
CA VAL A 59 -3.76 -6.46 4.28
C VAL A 59 -2.66 -5.76 3.50
N GLY A 60 -2.93 -5.41 2.24
CA GLY A 60 -2.05 -4.58 1.43
C GLY A 60 -2.24 -3.11 1.76
N ILE A 61 -1.16 -2.38 2.06
CA ILE A 61 -1.20 -0.94 2.26
C ILE A 61 -0.82 -0.25 0.95
N ALA A 62 -1.74 0.54 0.41
CA ALA A 62 -1.52 1.33 -0.80
C ALA A 62 -1.82 2.80 -0.54
N LYS A 63 -1.10 3.69 -1.22
CA LYS A 63 -1.43 5.12 -1.26
C LYS A 63 -2.40 5.40 -2.40
N ALA A 64 -3.17 6.47 -2.31
CA ALA A 64 -4.02 6.96 -3.40
C ALA A 64 -3.23 7.49 -4.61
N TYR A 65 -1.93 7.57 -4.51
CA TYR A 65 -0.97 7.87 -5.57
C TYR A 65 0.28 6.99 -5.36
N THR A 66 1.13 6.87 -6.38
CA THR A 66 2.33 6.02 -6.29
C THR A 66 3.55 6.84 -5.87
N THR A 67 4.43 6.24 -5.08
CA THR A 67 5.72 6.84 -4.73
C THR A 67 6.86 5.84 -4.93
N ARG A 68 8.03 6.34 -5.32
CA ARG A 68 9.25 5.54 -5.40
C ARG A 68 10.44 6.29 -4.81
N VAL A 69 11.28 5.56 -4.09
CA VAL A 69 12.59 6.06 -3.62
C VAL A 69 13.68 5.49 -4.52
N GLY A 70 14.61 6.33 -4.94
CA GLY A 70 15.75 5.91 -5.75
C GLY A 70 15.44 5.64 -7.21
N SER A 71 16.35 4.94 -7.88
CA SER A 71 16.29 4.63 -9.29
C SER A 71 15.32 3.49 -9.61
N GLY A 72 15.12 3.22 -10.88
CA GLY A 72 14.29 2.13 -11.38
C GLY A 72 13.03 2.60 -12.10
N PRO A 73 12.30 1.68 -12.75
CA PRO A 73 11.14 2.00 -13.56
C PRO A 73 10.00 2.57 -12.71
N PHE A 74 9.33 3.59 -13.26
CA PHE A 74 8.17 4.21 -12.66
C PHE A 74 7.24 4.73 -13.77
N PRO A 75 6.42 3.86 -14.37
CA PRO A 75 5.61 4.22 -15.55
C PRO A 75 4.62 5.36 -15.33
N ALA A 76 4.09 5.48 -14.13
CA ALA A 76 3.11 6.51 -13.77
C ALA A 76 3.75 7.79 -13.18
N GLU A 77 5.07 7.96 -13.27
CA GLU A 77 5.80 9.10 -12.70
C GLU A 77 5.36 10.43 -13.31
N LEU A 78 5.24 11.44 -12.47
CA LEU A 78 4.90 12.81 -12.85
C LEU A 78 6.07 13.76 -12.62
N PHE A 79 6.15 14.81 -13.49
CA PHE A 79 7.22 15.82 -13.48
C PHE A 79 6.65 17.24 -13.49
N ASP A 80 5.40 17.41 -13.09
CA ASP A 80 4.63 18.64 -13.14
C ASP A 80 4.27 19.15 -11.74
N ASP A 81 3.41 20.16 -11.68
CA ASP A 81 2.88 20.74 -10.45
C ASP A 81 2.08 19.76 -9.60
N VAL A 82 1.51 18.72 -10.21
CA VAL A 82 0.84 17.64 -9.48
C VAL A 82 1.85 16.82 -8.69
N ALA A 83 3.00 16.50 -9.30
CA ALA A 83 4.08 15.84 -8.59
C ALA A 83 4.57 16.66 -7.40
N ASP A 84 4.70 17.98 -7.59
CA ASP A 84 5.09 18.90 -6.52
C ASP A 84 4.04 18.96 -5.40
N HIS A 85 2.75 18.95 -5.75
CA HIS A 85 1.67 18.87 -4.78
C HIS A 85 1.76 17.58 -3.94
N PHE A 86 1.92 16.41 -4.58
CA PHE A 86 2.04 15.14 -3.86
C PHE A 86 3.25 15.12 -2.92
N VAL A 87 4.37 15.70 -3.33
CA VAL A 87 5.56 15.77 -2.47
C VAL A 87 5.37 16.73 -1.32
N ASN A 88 4.92 17.97 -1.59
CA ASN A 88 4.87 19.02 -0.58
C ASN A 88 3.73 18.82 0.42
N VAL A 89 2.53 18.53 -0.06
CA VAL A 89 1.35 18.32 0.79
C VAL A 89 1.35 16.91 1.39
N GLY A 90 1.77 15.91 0.61
CA GLY A 90 1.90 14.53 1.07
C GLY A 90 3.11 14.27 1.96
N HIS A 91 4.03 15.24 2.09
CA HIS A 91 5.31 15.10 2.82
C HIS A 91 6.12 13.89 2.35
N GLU A 92 6.27 13.75 1.03
CA GLU A 92 6.95 12.61 0.43
C GLU A 92 8.47 12.79 0.43
N TYR A 93 9.04 12.65 1.62
CA TYR A 93 10.48 12.66 1.86
C TYR A 93 10.90 11.38 2.59
N GLY A 94 12.12 10.93 2.33
CA GLY A 94 12.68 9.76 3.03
C GLY A 94 12.88 10.06 4.51
N THR A 95 12.36 9.18 5.38
CA THR A 95 12.41 9.38 6.84
C THR A 95 13.83 9.57 7.36
N ASN A 96 14.77 8.75 6.89
CA ASN A 96 16.16 8.78 7.36
C ASN A 96 17.05 9.73 6.55
N THR A 97 16.78 9.89 5.26
CA THR A 97 17.66 10.61 4.34
C THR A 97 17.17 12.01 4.00
N GLY A 98 15.92 12.34 4.33
CA GLY A 98 15.27 13.58 3.89
C GLY A 98 15.13 13.72 2.37
N ARG A 99 15.53 12.71 1.58
CA ARG A 99 15.52 12.77 0.13
C ARG A 99 14.09 12.79 -0.38
N ARG A 100 13.81 13.71 -1.32
CA ARG A 100 12.53 13.78 -2.04
C ARG A 100 12.24 12.43 -2.71
N ARG A 101 11.00 11.93 -2.54
CA ARG A 101 10.51 10.76 -3.26
C ARG A 101 9.99 11.18 -4.64
N ARG A 102 10.14 10.29 -5.60
CA ARG A 102 9.48 10.37 -6.89
C ARG A 102 8.00 10.07 -6.69
N THR A 103 7.11 10.83 -7.32
CA THR A 103 5.66 10.69 -7.18
C THR A 103 5.00 10.51 -8.54
N GLY A 104 3.86 9.85 -8.58
CA GLY A 104 3.14 9.60 -9.81
C GLY A 104 1.69 9.16 -9.55
N TRP A 105 0.93 8.99 -10.63
CA TRP A 105 -0.45 8.53 -10.54
C TRP A 105 -0.56 7.16 -9.88
N PHE A 106 -1.75 6.88 -9.37
CA PHE A 106 -2.09 5.56 -8.86
C PHE A 106 -2.02 4.52 -9.99
N ASP A 107 -1.15 3.53 -9.84
CA ASP A 107 -0.95 2.49 -10.83
C ASP A 107 -1.77 1.23 -10.49
N ALA A 108 -2.94 1.13 -11.11
CA ALA A 108 -3.84 0.00 -10.89
C ALA A 108 -3.31 -1.32 -11.48
N VAL A 109 -2.45 -1.27 -12.50
CA VAL A 109 -1.83 -2.46 -13.09
C VAL A 109 -0.86 -3.07 -12.09
N MET A 110 0.01 -2.22 -11.52
CA MET A 110 0.93 -2.64 -10.46
C MET A 110 0.17 -3.18 -9.25
N LEU A 111 -0.88 -2.48 -8.80
CA LEU A 111 -1.65 -2.94 -7.64
C LEU A 111 -2.33 -4.29 -7.88
N ARG A 112 -2.91 -4.52 -9.06
CA ARG A 112 -3.49 -5.84 -9.40
C ARG A 112 -2.43 -6.95 -9.38
N HIS A 113 -1.23 -6.66 -9.85
CA HIS A 113 -0.12 -7.60 -9.76
C HIS A 113 0.26 -7.89 -8.30
N ALA A 114 0.39 -6.85 -7.47
CA ALA A 114 0.67 -6.99 -6.05
C ALA A 114 -0.41 -7.80 -5.32
N VAL A 115 -1.69 -7.58 -5.63
CA VAL A 115 -2.83 -8.35 -5.09
C VAL A 115 -2.65 -9.84 -5.35
N ARG A 116 -2.34 -10.21 -6.59
CA ARG A 116 -2.15 -11.63 -6.98
C ARG A 116 -0.94 -12.24 -6.28
N LEU A 117 0.19 -11.53 -6.31
CA LEU A 117 1.45 -12.03 -5.79
C LEU A 117 1.40 -12.27 -4.27
N ASN A 118 0.72 -11.38 -3.56
CA ASN A 118 0.63 -11.44 -2.10
C ASN A 118 -0.65 -12.14 -1.61
N SER A 119 -1.56 -12.55 -2.51
CA SER A 119 -2.89 -13.07 -2.12
C SER A 119 -3.62 -12.13 -1.16
N LEU A 120 -3.62 -10.81 -1.46
CA LEU A 120 -4.23 -9.82 -0.57
C LEU A 120 -5.71 -10.12 -0.37
N THR A 121 -6.14 -10.16 0.88
CA THR A 121 -7.56 -10.28 1.26
C THR A 121 -8.24 -8.91 1.35
N GLU A 122 -7.46 -7.87 1.66
CA GLU A 122 -7.92 -6.50 1.84
C GLU A 122 -6.88 -5.49 1.38
N ILE A 123 -7.32 -4.27 1.10
CA ILE A 123 -6.44 -3.12 0.85
C ILE A 123 -6.82 -1.99 1.79
N ALA A 124 -5.83 -1.47 2.51
CA ALA A 124 -5.92 -0.20 3.22
C ALA A 124 -5.42 0.91 2.30
N LEU A 125 -6.34 1.71 1.75
CA LEU A 125 -5.99 2.86 0.90
C LEU A 125 -5.74 4.08 1.78
N THR A 126 -4.53 4.63 1.69
CA THR A 126 -4.07 5.77 2.51
C THR A 126 -3.88 7.02 1.65
N LYS A 127 -3.68 8.18 2.27
CA LYS A 127 -3.37 9.45 1.60
C LYS A 127 -4.46 9.99 0.66
N LEU A 128 -5.72 9.57 0.81
CA LEU A 128 -6.84 10.15 0.08
C LEU A 128 -7.06 11.62 0.41
N ASP A 129 -6.75 12.02 1.63
CA ASP A 129 -6.79 13.41 2.10
C ASP A 129 -5.87 14.34 1.29
N ILE A 130 -4.77 13.82 0.76
CA ILE A 130 -3.87 14.57 -0.12
C ILE A 130 -4.52 14.84 -1.48
N MET A 131 -5.36 13.93 -1.96
CA MET A 131 -6.08 14.07 -3.23
C MET A 131 -7.26 15.03 -3.11
N ASP A 132 -7.79 15.29 -1.93
CA ASP A 132 -8.99 16.11 -1.69
C ASP A 132 -8.68 17.59 -1.37
N ARG A 133 -7.47 17.94 -1.03
CA ARG A 133 -7.06 19.30 -0.66
C ARG A 133 -6.65 20.15 -1.88
N GLY A 134 -7.65 20.80 -2.47
CA GLY A 134 -7.44 21.83 -3.49
C GLY A 134 -8.32 21.63 -4.74
N THR A 135 -8.66 22.73 -5.39
CA THR A 135 -9.48 22.75 -6.61
C THR A 135 -8.89 21.90 -7.74
N ASN A 136 -7.59 21.70 -7.75
CA ASN A 136 -6.93 20.90 -8.77
C ASN A 136 -7.00 19.39 -8.48
N ALA A 137 -6.85 18.97 -7.22
CA ALA A 137 -6.94 17.56 -6.85
C ALA A 137 -8.31 16.94 -7.18
N ARG A 138 -9.40 17.70 -6.99
CA ARG A 138 -10.75 17.27 -7.39
C ARG A 138 -10.94 17.10 -8.90
N ALA A 139 -10.20 17.87 -9.69
CA ALA A 139 -10.24 17.74 -11.16
C ALA A 139 -9.57 16.44 -11.61
N TYR A 140 -8.51 16.01 -10.93
CA TYR A 140 -7.79 14.78 -11.25
C TYR A 140 -8.55 13.52 -10.86
N LEU A 141 -9.26 13.51 -9.74
CA LEU A 141 -10.13 12.39 -9.34
C LEU A 141 -11.33 12.20 -10.28
N LYS A 142 -11.80 13.27 -10.95
CA LYS A 142 -12.98 13.20 -11.83
C LYS A 142 -12.76 12.43 -13.13
N ASN A 143 -11.53 12.32 -13.59
CA ASN A 143 -11.29 11.82 -14.95
C ASN A 143 -10.67 10.42 -15.00
N GLU A 144 -10.17 9.86 -13.90
CA GLU A 144 -9.43 8.60 -13.92
C GLU A 144 -9.67 7.69 -12.69
N VAL A 145 -10.85 7.68 -12.12
CA VAL A 145 -11.19 6.68 -11.11
C VAL A 145 -11.35 5.34 -11.81
N VAL A 146 -10.31 4.54 -11.79
CA VAL A 146 -10.39 3.14 -12.21
C VAL A 146 -11.07 2.36 -11.08
N PRO A 147 -12.27 1.84 -11.26
CA PRO A 147 -12.94 1.04 -10.25
C PRO A 147 -12.14 -0.25 -10.00
N LEU A 148 -11.61 -0.38 -8.80
CA LEU A 148 -10.97 -1.60 -8.34
C LEU A 148 -12.06 -2.59 -7.92
N LYS A 149 -12.27 -3.66 -8.68
CA LYS A 149 -13.00 -4.85 -8.21
C LYS A 149 -12.15 -5.59 -7.17
N LEU A 150 -12.06 -5.04 -5.98
CA LEU A 150 -11.53 -5.71 -4.82
C LEU A 150 -12.63 -5.69 -3.77
N GLY A 151 -12.92 -6.82 -3.19
CA GLY A 151 -14.09 -7.05 -2.36
C GLY A 151 -14.26 -6.13 -1.15
N TYR A 152 -13.22 -5.41 -0.71
CA TYR A 152 -13.31 -4.41 0.35
C TYR A 152 -12.18 -3.39 0.21
N ILE A 153 -12.52 -2.10 0.15
CA ILE A 153 -11.58 -1.00 0.31
C ILE A 153 -11.84 -0.39 1.69
N GLY A 154 -10.91 -0.54 2.59
CA GLY A 154 -10.90 0.20 3.85
C GLY A 154 -10.18 1.52 3.67
N VAL A 155 -10.85 2.65 3.89
CA VAL A 155 -10.23 3.98 3.90
C VAL A 155 -9.76 4.27 5.32
N VAL A 156 -8.45 4.35 5.53
CA VAL A 156 -7.89 4.80 6.80
C VAL A 156 -7.64 6.29 6.71
N ASN A 157 -8.59 7.09 7.17
CA ASN A 157 -8.39 8.52 7.39
C ASN A 157 -7.51 8.72 8.62
N ARG A 158 -6.38 9.39 8.46
CA ARG A 158 -5.58 9.85 9.59
C ARG A 158 -6.32 11.00 10.25
N CYS A 159 -6.98 10.77 11.39
CA CYS A 159 -7.40 11.85 12.27
C CYS A 159 -6.16 12.51 12.89
N PRO A 160 -6.02 13.85 12.87
CA PRO A 160 -5.00 14.52 13.66
C PRO A 160 -5.39 14.40 15.13
N ALA A 161 -4.48 13.84 15.93
CA ALA A 161 -4.45 13.90 17.39
C ALA A 161 -5.65 13.32 18.14
N ASP A 162 -5.92 12.03 17.99
CA ASP A 162 -6.37 11.25 19.14
C ASP A 162 -6.02 9.77 18.94
N ILE A 163 -5.00 9.29 19.64
CA ILE A 163 -4.58 7.89 19.63
C ILE A 163 -5.36 7.17 20.74
N THR A 164 -6.67 7.18 20.65
CA THR A 164 -7.53 6.28 21.41
C THR A 164 -8.38 5.46 20.46
N GLY A 165 -7.78 4.46 19.90
CA GLY A 165 -8.30 3.16 19.53
C GLY A 165 -9.74 3.03 19.01
N LYS A 166 -10.17 3.78 17.98
CA LYS A 166 -11.31 3.37 17.14
C LYS A 166 -11.04 3.70 15.69
N VAL A 167 -10.55 2.74 14.95
CA VAL A 167 -10.56 2.77 13.48
C VAL A 167 -12.00 2.52 13.04
N SER A 168 -12.72 3.56 12.63
CA SER A 168 -13.99 3.38 11.94
C SER A 168 -13.71 2.96 10.50
N MET A 169 -13.91 1.69 10.19
CA MET A 169 -13.91 1.20 8.81
C MET A 169 -15.27 1.53 8.17
N GLU A 170 -15.36 2.60 7.40
CA GLU A 170 -16.46 2.79 6.46
C GLU A 170 -16.28 1.85 5.27
N LYS A 171 -17.21 0.90 5.12
CA LYS A 171 -17.28 0.01 3.96
C LYS A 171 -17.76 0.81 2.75
N ALA A 172 -16.85 1.17 1.85
CA ALA A 172 -17.24 1.62 0.52
C ALA A 172 -17.67 0.37 -0.30
N ARG A 173 -18.97 0.21 -0.51
CA ARG A 173 -19.50 -0.75 -1.50
C ARG A 173 -19.25 -0.17 -2.89
N CYS A 174 -18.42 -0.83 -3.68
CA CYS A 174 -18.48 -0.65 -5.14
C CYS A 174 -19.79 -1.23 -5.64
N ALA A 175 -20.57 -0.43 -6.38
CA ALA A 175 -21.79 -0.91 -7.01
C ALA A 175 -21.46 -2.04 -8.00
N GLU A 176 -22.23 -3.12 -7.98
CA GLU A 176 -22.17 -4.17 -8.98
C GLU A 176 -22.57 -3.56 -10.34
N GLY A 177 -21.64 -3.50 -11.27
CA GLY A 177 -21.95 -3.08 -12.64
C GLY A 177 -20.83 -2.46 -13.45
N ASP A 178 -19.80 -1.90 -12.85
CA ASP A 178 -18.73 -1.25 -13.60
C ASP A 178 -17.63 -2.25 -13.97
N VAL A 179 -17.71 -2.74 -15.21
CA VAL A 179 -16.69 -3.56 -15.87
C VAL A 179 -15.89 -2.65 -16.78
N PHE A 180 -14.60 -2.51 -16.55
CA PHE A 180 -13.62 -2.15 -17.55
C PHE A 180 -12.53 -3.21 -17.64
#